data_6032ca9345a0cb26358bde0174f470ef
#
_entry.id   6032ca9345a0cb26358bde0174f470ef
#
_cell.length_a   1.000
_cell.length_b   1.000
_cell.length_c   1.000
_cell.angle_alpha   90.00
_cell.angle_beta   90.00
_cell.angle_gamma   90.00
#
_symmetry.space_group_name_H-M   'P 1'
#
loop_
_entity.id
_entity.type
_entity.pdbx_description
1 polymer ?
#
loop_
_entity_poly.entity_id
_entity_poly.type
_entity_poly.pdbx_seq_one_letter_code
_entity_poly.pdbx_strand_id
1 'polypeptide(L)'
;MTDIPSTSRVLVVEDMPALREHIAETIAGIGPEVTVTCAADGREALDLVAKAAEPFHLVVSDIIMPRLDGESLLAELRARSYPAAVIMLTALGQDDMIVRCLRLGACDYLIKPVGIDDLQVAATNALQHMPLVASELEVEYDPHGWFEVRGGSDPAVLYRYRKFVGLLDKFRIPEPAAGEVRLALEELGRNAIEWGNRNDQSKQVIFGCRILPGKVIVYIEDEGQGFNPVQVPDPSVDPIAHIEHRKAAGKRLGGYGIHLIRNLMDKLVYNARGNRVVAIKYLSDERAAASGVYRKKPAE
;
A
#
# COMPACT_ATOMS: atom_id res chain seq x y z
N MET A 1 -0.29 15.34 -16.32
CA MET A 1 0.87 16.18 -15.94
C MET A 1 1.05 15.95 -14.46
N THR A 2 2.17 15.39 -14.09
CA THR A 2 2.50 14.95 -12.73
C THR A 2 2.97 16.17 -11.93
N ASP A 3 2.20 16.55 -10.90
CA ASP A 3 2.59 17.64 -9.97
C ASP A 3 3.69 17.12 -9.02
N ILE A 4 4.92 16.99 -9.51
CA ILE A 4 6.11 16.88 -8.66
C ILE A 4 6.44 18.30 -8.18
N PRO A 5 6.77 18.51 -6.88
CA PRO A 5 7.18 19.83 -6.39
C PRO A 5 8.29 20.46 -7.25
N SER A 6 8.24 21.77 -7.44
CA SER A 6 9.11 22.52 -8.35
C SER A 6 10.63 22.38 -8.09
N THR A 7 11.00 21.76 -6.97
CA THR A 7 12.37 21.29 -6.65
C THR A 7 12.27 20.11 -5.69
N SER A 8 12.60 18.92 -6.16
CA SER A 8 12.59 17.70 -5.36
C SER A 8 14.03 17.26 -5.05
N ARG A 9 14.37 17.21 -3.76
CA ARG A 9 15.70 16.80 -3.28
C ARG A 9 15.64 15.36 -2.80
N VAL A 10 16.46 14.49 -3.40
CA VAL A 10 16.51 13.06 -3.09
C VAL A 10 17.89 12.68 -2.55
N LEU A 11 17.93 11.90 -1.48
CA LEU A 11 19.13 11.30 -0.91
C LEU A 11 19.16 9.81 -1.25
N VAL A 12 20.17 9.36 -1.96
CA VAL A 12 20.43 7.96 -2.27
C VAL A 12 21.52 7.43 -1.36
N VAL A 13 21.26 6.35 -0.63
CA VAL A 13 22.16 5.74 0.36
C VAL A 13 22.41 4.29 0.00
N GLU A 14 23.60 3.98 -0.48
CA GLU A 14 23.99 2.66 -0.99
C GLU A 14 25.52 2.52 -0.87
N ASP A 15 26.01 1.42 -0.34
CA ASP A 15 27.44 1.25 -0.11
C ASP A 15 28.21 0.85 -1.39
N MET A 16 27.58 0.19 -2.33
CA MET A 16 28.17 -0.20 -3.61
C MET A 16 28.20 0.99 -4.59
N PRO A 17 29.40 1.53 -4.98
CA PRO A 17 29.47 2.75 -5.78
C PRO A 17 28.71 2.67 -7.11
N ALA A 18 28.87 1.55 -7.84
CA ALA A 18 28.23 1.40 -9.15
C ALA A 18 26.70 1.32 -9.05
N LEU A 19 26.17 0.67 -8.02
CA LEU A 19 24.72 0.58 -7.78
C LEU A 19 24.17 1.94 -7.32
N ARG A 20 24.90 2.63 -6.45
CA ARG A 20 24.54 3.99 -5.99
C ARG A 20 24.43 4.97 -7.15
N GLU A 21 25.41 4.95 -8.08
CA GLU A 21 25.39 5.78 -9.28
C GLU A 21 24.21 5.44 -10.18
N HIS A 22 23.96 4.15 -10.45
CA HIS A 22 22.83 3.71 -11.25
C HIS A 22 21.49 4.12 -10.65
N ILE A 23 21.29 3.99 -9.34
CA ILE A 23 20.07 4.45 -8.64
C ILE A 23 19.93 5.97 -8.77
N ALA A 24 21.02 6.71 -8.57
CA ALA A 24 21.02 8.17 -8.65
C ALA A 24 20.66 8.67 -10.06
N GLU A 25 21.23 8.08 -11.10
CA GLU A 25 20.91 8.40 -12.50
C GLU A 25 19.46 8.08 -12.83
N THR A 26 18.96 6.91 -12.38
CA THR A 26 17.57 6.51 -12.60
C THR A 26 16.58 7.49 -11.97
N ILE A 27 16.86 7.95 -10.74
CA ILE A 27 16.02 8.92 -10.04
C ILE A 27 16.14 10.33 -10.67
N ALA A 28 17.33 10.76 -11.06
CA ALA A 28 17.52 12.03 -11.77
C ALA A 28 16.77 12.06 -13.12
N GLY A 29 16.60 10.91 -13.75
CA GLY A 29 15.84 10.75 -14.99
C GLY A 29 14.33 10.97 -14.85
N ILE A 30 13.78 11.12 -13.63
CA ILE A 30 12.35 11.40 -13.39
C ILE A 30 11.98 12.79 -13.92
N GLY A 31 12.86 13.78 -13.74
CA GLY A 31 12.64 15.13 -14.27
C GLY A 31 13.73 16.13 -13.86
N PRO A 32 13.81 17.26 -14.54
CA PRO A 32 14.84 18.28 -14.31
C PRO A 32 14.71 18.97 -12.93
N GLU A 33 13.57 18.87 -12.29
CA GLU A 33 13.28 19.38 -10.94
C GLU A 33 13.85 18.48 -9.84
N VAL A 34 14.33 17.27 -10.18
CA VAL A 34 14.82 16.31 -9.20
C VAL A 34 16.35 16.45 -9.06
N THR A 35 16.80 16.76 -7.85
CA THR A 35 18.22 16.81 -7.51
C THR A 35 18.59 15.66 -6.60
N VAL A 36 19.65 14.93 -6.94
CA VAL A 36 20.08 13.74 -6.20
C VAL A 36 21.39 14.02 -5.47
N THR A 37 21.46 13.67 -4.19
CA THR A 37 22.65 13.62 -3.36
C THR A 37 22.90 12.17 -2.96
N CYS A 38 24.16 11.74 -2.92
CA CYS A 38 24.55 10.38 -2.60
C CYS A 38 25.27 10.28 -1.26
N ALA A 39 25.06 9.18 -0.55
CA ALA A 39 25.79 8.77 0.64
C ALA A 39 26.21 7.30 0.52
N ALA A 40 27.36 6.94 1.07
CA ALA A 40 27.89 5.58 1.02
C ALA A 40 27.38 4.69 2.19
N ASP A 41 26.74 5.26 3.18
CA ASP A 41 26.11 4.56 4.31
C ASP A 41 25.22 5.50 5.12
N GLY A 42 24.53 4.92 6.12
CA GLY A 42 23.58 5.67 6.96
C GLY A 42 24.25 6.76 7.82
N ARG A 43 25.52 6.63 8.18
CA ARG A 43 26.23 7.67 8.96
C ARG A 43 26.47 8.91 8.13
N GLU A 44 27.00 8.73 6.92
CA GLU A 44 27.18 9.82 5.96
C GLU A 44 25.84 10.47 5.59
N ALA A 45 24.79 9.64 5.42
CA ALA A 45 23.44 10.13 5.18
C ALA A 45 22.94 11.05 6.30
N LEU A 46 23.10 10.68 7.58
CA LEU A 46 22.74 11.52 8.71
C LEU A 46 23.55 12.83 8.79
N ASP A 47 24.82 12.78 8.42
CA ASP A 47 25.67 13.98 8.35
C ASP A 47 25.20 14.94 7.25
N LEU A 48 24.80 14.41 6.09
CA LEU A 48 24.22 15.19 4.98
C LEU A 48 22.86 15.78 5.38
N VAL A 49 22.00 15.01 6.04
CA VAL A 49 20.72 15.48 6.58
C VAL A 49 20.91 16.62 7.57
N ALA A 50 21.89 16.52 8.45
CA ALA A 50 22.17 17.55 9.45
C ALA A 50 22.74 18.85 8.88
N LYS A 51 23.47 18.78 7.75
CA LYS A 51 24.09 19.94 7.06
C LYS A 51 23.19 20.57 6.01
N ALA A 52 22.12 19.89 5.62
CA ALA A 52 21.24 20.37 4.56
C ALA A 52 20.50 21.64 4.98
N ALA A 53 20.58 22.69 4.15
CA ALA A 53 19.84 23.94 4.38
C ALA A 53 18.32 23.74 4.27
N GLU A 54 17.91 22.80 3.40
CA GLU A 54 16.51 22.39 3.23
C GLU A 54 16.42 20.88 3.33
N PRO A 55 15.32 20.32 3.87
CA PRO A 55 15.17 18.87 4.01
C PRO A 55 15.19 18.15 2.66
N PHE A 56 15.65 16.92 2.67
CA PHE A 56 15.39 16.00 1.56
C PHE A 56 13.91 15.62 1.56
N HIS A 57 13.35 15.49 0.37
CA HIS A 57 11.96 15.08 0.17
C HIS A 57 11.82 13.56 0.15
N LEU A 58 12.84 12.87 -0.36
CA LEU A 58 12.88 11.42 -0.46
C LEU A 58 14.27 10.92 -0.04
N VAL A 59 14.30 9.82 0.69
CA VAL A 59 15.49 9.01 0.97
C VAL A 59 15.29 7.63 0.36
N VAL A 60 16.20 7.18 -0.49
CA VAL A 60 16.24 5.82 -1.03
C VAL A 60 17.45 5.14 -0.43
N SER A 61 17.25 4.14 0.42
CA SER A 61 18.32 3.53 1.20
C SER A 61 18.36 2.03 1.05
N ASP A 62 19.55 1.47 0.83
CA ASP A 62 19.80 0.06 1.11
C ASP A 62 19.54 -0.23 2.58
N ILE A 63 19.09 -1.45 2.87
CA ILE A 63 18.92 -1.92 4.25
C ILE A 63 20.27 -2.32 4.83
N ILE A 64 21.08 -3.09 4.10
CA ILE A 64 22.34 -3.63 4.61
C ILE A 64 23.52 -2.80 4.13
N MET A 65 24.06 -2.01 5.02
CA MET A 65 25.24 -1.18 4.76
C MET A 65 26.20 -1.19 5.95
N PRO A 66 27.50 -0.93 5.74
CA PRO A 66 28.45 -0.79 6.84
C PRO A 66 28.17 0.46 7.69
N ARG A 67 28.77 0.52 8.87
CA ARG A 67 28.73 1.65 9.83
C ARG A 67 27.34 1.91 10.44
N LEU A 68 26.36 2.29 9.63
CA LEU A 68 24.96 2.46 10.03
C LEU A 68 24.09 1.89 8.91
N ASP A 69 23.32 0.87 9.24
CA ASP A 69 22.39 0.21 8.32
C ASP A 69 21.15 1.06 8.02
N GLY A 70 20.39 0.68 6.99
CA GLY A 70 19.23 1.45 6.56
C GLY A 70 18.07 1.42 7.54
N GLU A 71 17.89 0.34 8.31
CA GLU A 71 16.87 0.25 9.38
C GLU A 71 17.18 1.27 10.49
N SER A 72 18.43 1.33 10.92
CA SER A 72 18.91 2.28 11.93
C SER A 72 18.84 3.73 11.41
N LEU A 73 19.19 3.95 10.15
CA LEU A 73 19.03 5.27 9.51
C LEU A 73 17.57 5.72 9.53
N LEU A 74 16.63 4.85 9.15
CA LEU A 74 15.21 5.15 9.18
C LEU A 74 14.72 5.47 10.58
N ALA A 75 15.13 4.69 11.59
CA ALA A 75 14.77 4.92 12.99
C ALA A 75 15.26 6.31 13.47
N GLU A 76 16.50 6.68 13.14
CA GLU A 76 17.06 8.00 13.46
C GLU A 76 16.31 9.15 12.78
N LEU A 77 15.93 9.00 11.51
CA LEU A 77 15.14 9.99 10.78
C LEU A 77 13.76 10.18 11.43
N ARG A 78 13.11 9.10 11.84
CA ARG A 78 11.81 9.17 12.54
C ARG A 78 11.91 9.73 13.94
N ALA A 79 12.93 9.35 14.72
CA ALA A 79 13.18 9.93 16.04
C ALA A 79 13.37 11.46 16.00
N ARG A 80 13.89 11.98 14.88
CA ARG A 80 14.05 13.43 14.63
C ARG A 80 12.83 14.06 13.97
N SER A 81 11.73 13.33 13.76
CA SER A 81 10.56 13.78 12.97
C SER A 81 10.96 14.35 11.61
N TYR A 82 11.97 13.76 10.96
CA TYR A 82 12.45 14.23 9.66
C TYR A 82 11.41 13.96 8.57
N PRO A 83 11.01 14.96 7.77
CA PRO A 83 9.80 14.89 6.94
C PRO A 83 9.98 14.07 5.63
N ALA A 84 11.15 13.50 5.35
CA ALA A 84 11.37 12.76 4.12
C ALA A 84 10.55 11.48 4.03
N ALA A 85 10.03 11.20 2.84
CA ALA A 85 9.62 9.85 2.46
C ALA A 85 10.85 8.94 2.46
N VAL A 86 10.71 7.65 2.83
CA VAL A 86 11.83 6.71 2.82
C VAL A 86 11.44 5.44 2.08
N ILE A 87 12.15 5.14 1.00
CA ILE A 87 12.06 3.86 0.27
C ILE A 87 13.24 2.99 0.66
N MET A 88 12.98 1.74 1.03
CA MET A 88 14.01 0.78 1.39
C MET A 88 14.35 -0.13 0.22
N LEU A 89 15.64 -0.33 -0.06
CA LEU A 89 16.13 -1.33 -1.00
C LEU A 89 16.56 -2.58 -0.24
N THR A 90 16.13 -3.75 -0.69
CA THR A 90 16.30 -5.00 0.06
C THR A 90 16.72 -6.14 -0.85
N ALA A 91 17.51 -7.08 -0.34
CA ALA A 91 17.77 -8.34 -1.03
C ALA A 91 16.61 -9.33 -0.83
N LEU A 92 16.50 -10.29 -1.74
CA LEU A 92 15.51 -11.37 -1.64
C LEU A 92 15.69 -12.15 -0.31
N GLY A 93 14.58 -12.44 0.38
CA GLY A 93 14.61 -13.23 1.62
C GLY A 93 14.75 -12.43 2.91
N GLN A 94 14.65 -11.11 2.87
CA GLN A 94 14.77 -10.22 4.05
C GLN A 94 13.40 -9.75 4.58
N ASP A 95 12.41 -10.63 4.59
CA ASP A 95 11.01 -10.30 4.87
C ASP A 95 10.79 -9.66 6.24
N ASP A 96 11.45 -10.18 7.27
CA ASP A 96 11.37 -9.62 8.63
C ASP A 96 11.92 -8.19 8.70
N MET A 97 12.98 -7.89 7.96
CA MET A 97 13.57 -6.55 7.89
C MET A 97 12.63 -5.57 7.19
N ILE A 98 11.98 -6.00 6.11
CA ILE A 98 10.99 -5.20 5.39
C ILE A 98 9.84 -4.83 6.33
N VAL A 99 9.30 -5.80 7.07
CA VAL A 99 8.21 -5.55 8.02
C VAL A 99 8.63 -4.55 9.09
N ARG A 100 9.86 -4.67 9.63
CA ARG A 100 10.37 -3.69 10.61
C ARG A 100 10.51 -2.30 10.02
N CYS A 101 11.06 -2.18 8.81
CA CYS A 101 11.19 -0.88 8.13
C CYS A 101 9.83 -0.23 7.85
N LEU A 102 8.83 -1.00 7.41
CA LEU A 102 7.48 -0.47 7.21
C LEU A 102 6.84 0.00 8.53
N ARG A 103 7.07 -0.74 9.64
CA ARG A 103 6.63 -0.32 10.99
C ARG A 103 7.31 0.97 11.45
N LEU A 104 8.58 1.14 11.12
CA LEU A 104 9.33 2.36 11.40
C LEU A 104 8.93 3.54 10.49
N GLY A 105 8.00 3.32 9.56
CA GLY A 105 7.47 4.38 8.70
C GLY A 105 8.20 4.53 7.36
N ALA A 106 8.85 3.49 6.84
CA ALA A 106 9.21 3.45 5.41
C ALA A 106 7.93 3.55 4.58
N CYS A 107 7.95 4.37 3.53
CA CYS A 107 6.78 4.52 2.65
C CYS A 107 6.70 3.40 1.62
N ASP A 108 7.83 2.80 1.27
CA ASP A 108 7.92 1.75 0.27
C ASP A 108 9.18 0.91 0.45
N TYR A 109 9.24 -0.22 -0.28
CA TYR A 109 10.45 -1.03 -0.45
C TYR A 109 10.53 -1.58 -1.87
N LEU A 110 11.75 -1.82 -2.34
CA LEU A 110 12.04 -2.46 -3.62
C LEU A 110 13.04 -3.59 -3.43
N ILE A 111 12.82 -4.70 -4.14
CA ILE A 111 13.70 -5.88 -4.06
C ILE A 111 14.79 -5.76 -5.12
N LYS A 112 16.04 -5.94 -4.70
CA LYS A 112 17.19 -5.99 -5.61
C LYS A 112 17.20 -7.31 -6.42
N PRO A 113 17.52 -7.31 -7.73
CA PRO A 113 17.90 -6.15 -8.55
C PRO A 113 16.71 -5.24 -8.83
N VAL A 114 16.90 -3.92 -8.65
CA VAL A 114 15.83 -2.93 -8.81
C VAL A 114 15.67 -2.58 -10.29
N GLY A 115 14.47 -2.74 -10.82
CA GLY A 115 14.11 -2.31 -12.17
C GLY A 115 14.06 -0.78 -12.27
N ILE A 116 14.47 -0.23 -13.42
CA ILE A 116 14.43 1.22 -13.67
C ILE A 116 13.01 1.75 -13.51
N ASP A 117 12.05 1.11 -14.17
CA ASP A 117 10.63 1.52 -14.14
C ASP A 117 10.05 1.45 -12.72
N ASP A 118 10.34 0.37 -11.98
CA ASP A 118 9.87 0.19 -10.60
C ASP A 118 10.40 1.29 -9.68
N LEU A 119 11.68 1.64 -9.81
CA LEU A 119 12.32 2.69 -9.02
C LEU A 119 11.75 4.06 -9.35
N GLN A 120 11.58 4.38 -10.63
CA GLN A 120 10.99 5.65 -11.07
C GLN A 120 9.54 5.79 -10.61
N VAL A 121 8.72 4.74 -10.73
CA VAL A 121 7.34 4.74 -10.25
C VAL A 121 7.29 4.93 -8.74
N ALA A 122 8.10 4.19 -7.97
CA ALA A 122 8.12 4.30 -6.52
C ALA A 122 8.56 5.69 -6.05
N ALA A 123 9.64 6.23 -6.65
CA ALA A 123 10.16 7.55 -6.31
C ALA A 123 9.18 8.68 -6.69
N THR A 124 8.56 8.61 -7.87
CA THR A 124 7.54 9.57 -8.31
C THR A 124 6.36 9.59 -7.35
N ASN A 125 5.83 8.42 -7.01
CA ASN A 125 4.73 8.30 -6.05
C ASN A 125 5.08 8.85 -4.67
N ALA A 126 6.30 8.56 -4.17
CA ALA A 126 6.77 9.05 -2.89
C ALA A 126 6.89 10.59 -2.88
N LEU A 127 7.39 11.19 -3.96
CA LEU A 127 7.55 12.63 -4.09
C LEU A 127 6.21 13.37 -4.22
N GLN A 128 5.25 12.80 -4.95
CA GLN A 128 3.92 13.39 -5.12
C GLN A 128 3.07 13.36 -3.84
N HIS A 129 3.26 12.34 -3.00
CA HIS A 129 2.48 12.13 -1.79
C HIS A 129 3.26 12.43 -0.50
N MET A 130 4.34 13.18 -0.60
CA MET A 130 5.25 13.49 0.51
C MET A 130 4.58 14.08 1.76
N PRO A 131 3.64 15.01 1.67
CA PRO A 131 2.94 15.53 2.86
C PRO A 131 2.17 14.46 3.64
N LEU A 132 1.78 13.39 2.96
CA LEU A 132 0.95 12.31 3.48
C LEU A 132 1.79 11.13 4.01
N VAL A 133 3.06 11.05 3.61
CA VAL A 133 4.01 10.02 4.04
C VAL A 133 4.40 10.19 5.50
N ALA A 134 4.36 11.43 6.01
CA ALA A 134 4.61 11.75 7.41
C ALA A 134 3.44 11.36 8.36
N SER A 135 2.26 11.00 7.84
CA SER A 135 1.18 10.49 8.67
C SER A 135 1.54 9.08 9.15
N GLU A 136 1.57 8.91 10.46
CA GLU A 136 1.92 7.67 11.14
C GLU A 136 1.01 6.51 10.70
N LEU A 137 1.59 5.49 10.06
CA LEU A 137 0.95 4.20 9.94
C LEU A 137 1.27 3.41 11.20
N GLU A 138 0.27 3.13 11.99
CA GLU A 138 0.40 2.13 13.03
C GLU A 138 0.32 0.74 12.39
N VAL A 139 1.38 -0.03 12.53
CA VAL A 139 1.43 -1.42 12.06
C VAL A 139 1.52 -2.32 13.27
N GLU A 140 0.47 -3.07 13.52
CA GLU A 140 0.40 -4.03 14.60
C GLU A 140 0.48 -5.47 14.08
N TYR A 141 1.21 -6.31 14.78
CA TYR A 141 1.23 -7.74 14.57
C TYR A 141 0.61 -8.43 15.79
N ASP A 142 -0.57 -9.00 15.58
CA ASP A 142 -1.27 -9.75 16.62
C ASP A 142 -0.58 -11.11 16.85
N PRO A 143 -0.40 -11.56 18.10
CA PRO A 143 0.09 -12.91 18.44
C PRO A 143 -0.66 -14.05 17.75
N HIS A 144 -1.89 -13.82 17.30
CA HIS A 144 -2.71 -14.77 16.55
C HIS A 144 -2.43 -14.79 15.04
N GLY A 145 -1.39 -14.06 14.57
CA GLY A 145 -0.98 -14.03 13.17
C GLY A 145 -1.80 -13.07 12.29
N TRP A 146 -2.54 -12.14 12.88
CA TRP A 146 -3.10 -11.01 12.18
C TRP A 146 -2.06 -9.94 11.99
N PHE A 147 -2.14 -9.34 10.88
CA PHE A 147 -1.35 -8.23 10.46
C PHE A 147 -2.28 -7.04 10.20
N GLU A 148 -2.14 -5.97 10.94
CA GLU A 148 -2.99 -4.79 10.85
C GLU A 148 -2.19 -3.55 10.49
N VAL A 149 -2.74 -2.76 9.58
CA VAL A 149 -2.25 -1.44 9.22
C VAL A 149 -3.36 -0.44 9.47
N ARG A 150 -3.06 0.61 10.23
CA ARG A 150 -3.97 1.73 10.50
C ARG A 150 -3.41 2.99 9.87
N GLY A 151 -4.26 3.79 9.28
CA GLY A 151 -3.85 5.06 8.70
C GLY A 151 -5.03 6.00 8.47
N GLY A 152 -4.74 7.28 8.30
CA GLY A 152 -5.75 8.30 7.98
C GLY A 152 -6.47 8.02 6.66
N SER A 153 -7.68 8.58 6.51
CA SER A 153 -8.49 8.42 5.30
C SER A 153 -7.97 9.27 4.15
N ASP A 154 -6.83 8.88 3.63
CA ASP A 154 -6.16 9.54 2.53
C ASP A 154 -5.91 8.55 1.38
N PRO A 155 -6.12 8.92 0.11
CA PRO A 155 -5.78 8.08 -1.04
C PRO A 155 -4.33 7.57 -1.06
N ALA A 156 -3.37 8.31 -0.48
CA ALA A 156 -1.98 7.86 -0.35
C ALA A 156 -1.82 6.65 0.58
N VAL A 157 -2.72 6.47 1.53
CA VAL A 157 -2.76 5.26 2.38
C VAL A 157 -3.01 4.02 1.53
N LEU A 158 -3.83 4.12 0.46
CA LEU A 158 -4.04 3.00 -0.48
C LEU A 158 -2.77 2.55 -1.17
N TYR A 159 -1.89 3.49 -1.53
CA TYR A 159 -0.59 3.14 -2.10
C TYR A 159 0.27 2.34 -1.12
N ARG A 160 0.27 2.72 0.15
CA ARG A 160 0.95 1.98 1.21
C ARG A 160 0.33 0.61 1.45
N TYR A 161 -1.00 0.50 1.43
CA TYR A 161 -1.69 -0.79 1.52
C TYR A 161 -1.32 -1.71 0.35
N ARG A 162 -1.20 -1.20 -0.87
CA ARG A 162 -0.75 -1.99 -2.02
C ARG A 162 0.62 -2.61 -1.80
N LYS A 163 1.57 -1.85 -1.28
CA LYS A 163 2.92 -2.34 -0.99
C LYS A 163 2.91 -3.37 0.13
N PHE A 164 2.06 -3.17 1.09
CA PHE A 164 1.85 -4.12 2.16
C PHE A 164 1.26 -5.43 1.66
N VAL A 165 0.30 -5.34 0.75
CA VAL A 165 -0.28 -6.50 0.07
C VAL A 165 0.72 -7.17 -0.86
N GLY A 166 1.69 -6.45 -1.44
CA GLY A 166 2.83 -7.02 -2.16
C GLY A 166 3.69 -7.96 -1.31
N LEU A 167 3.66 -7.82 0.03
CA LEU A 167 4.24 -8.84 0.92
C LEU A 167 3.51 -10.18 0.84
N LEU A 168 2.24 -10.21 0.45
CA LEU A 168 1.49 -11.46 0.26
C LEU A 168 2.13 -12.35 -0.81
N ASP A 169 2.80 -11.78 -1.80
CA ASP A 169 3.52 -12.54 -2.85
C ASP A 169 4.63 -13.40 -2.25
N LYS A 170 5.21 -12.96 -1.13
CA LYS A 170 6.26 -13.68 -0.41
C LYS A 170 5.76 -14.84 0.43
N PHE A 171 4.49 -14.85 0.79
CA PHE A 171 3.88 -15.97 1.52
C PHE A 171 3.46 -17.12 0.62
N ARG A 172 3.99 -17.18 -0.62
CA ARG A 172 3.71 -18.21 -1.61
C ARG A 172 2.21 -18.39 -1.89
N ILE A 173 1.47 -17.29 -1.89
CA ILE A 173 0.09 -17.32 -2.35
C ILE A 173 0.13 -17.52 -3.86
N PRO A 174 -0.52 -18.58 -4.40
CA PRO A 174 -0.47 -18.84 -5.83
C PRO A 174 -1.16 -17.74 -6.63
N GLU A 175 -0.62 -17.36 -7.78
CA GLU A 175 -1.40 -16.66 -8.79
C GLU A 175 -2.44 -17.63 -9.39
N PRO A 176 -3.69 -17.19 -9.66
CA PRO A 176 -4.18 -15.81 -9.65
C PRO A 176 -4.70 -15.29 -8.29
N ALA A 177 -4.72 -16.10 -7.24
CA ALA A 177 -5.32 -15.73 -5.96
C ALA A 177 -4.66 -14.48 -5.33
N ALA A 178 -3.33 -14.33 -5.45
CA ALA A 178 -2.63 -13.14 -4.96
C ALA A 178 -3.11 -11.86 -5.68
N GLY A 179 -3.25 -11.91 -7.02
CA GLY A 179 -3.79 -10.80 -7.81
C GLY A 179 -5.24 -10.47 -7.47
N GLU A 180 -6.08 -11.49 -7.26
CA GLU A 180 -7.48 -11.32 -6.89
C GLU A 180 -7.61 -10.66 -5.49
N VAL A 181 -6.79 -11.08 -4.52
CA VAL A 181 -6.75 -10.48 -3.18
C VAL A 181 -6.28 -9.03 -3.26
N ARG A 182 -5.19 -8.74 -4.00
CA ARG A 182 -4.70 -7.37 -4.18
C ARG A 182 -5.78 -6.43 -4.73
N LEU A 183 -6.46 -6.84 -5.80
CA LEU A 183 -7.50 -6.04 -6.43
C LEU A 183 -8.71 -5.83 -5.49
N ALA A 184 -9.12 -6.88 -4.76
CA ALA A 184 -10.19 -6.77 -3.78
C ALA A 184 -9.86 -5.79 -2.66
N LEU A 185 -8.62 -5.83 -2.16
CA LEU A 185 -8.14 -4.94 -1.10
C LEU A 185 -8.08 -3.49 -1.54
N GLU A 186 -7.63 -3.24 -2.76
CA GLU A 186 -7.59 -1.89 -3.33
C GLU A 186 -9.00 -1.28 -3.42
N GLU A 187 -9.95 -2.07 -3.92
CA GLU A 187 -11.32 -1.59 -4.07
C GLU A 187 -12.03 -1.42 -2.72
N LEU A 188 -11.82 -2.34 -1.78
CA LEU A 188 -12.35 -2.23 -0.41
C LEU A 188 -11.76 -1.02 0.32
N GLY A 189 -10.46 -0.80 0.22
CA GLY A 189 -9.79 0.35 0.82
C GLY A 189 -10.27 1.68 0.24
N ARG A 190 -10.44 1.75 -1.07
CA ARG A 190 -11.02 2.91 -1.74
C ARG A 190 -12.44 3.18 -1.26
N ASN A 191 -13.27 2.15 -1.15
CA ASN A 191 -14.62 2.28 -0.63
C ASN A 191 -14.64 2.79 0.82
N ALA A 192 -13.77 2.30 1.68
CA ALA A 192 -13.64 2.74 3.06
C ALA A 192 -13.26 4.24 3.15
N ILE A 193 -12.32 4.69 2.32
CA ILE A 193 -11.87 6.08 2.31
C ILE A 193 -12.93 7.01 1.69
N GLU A 194 -13.38 6.72 0.45
CA GLU A 194 -14.25 7.63 -0.30
C GLU A 194 -15.69 7.63 0.20
N TRP A 195 -16.22 6.47 0.55
CA TRP A 195 -17.64 6.30 0.88
C TRP A 195 -17.86 6.12 2.39
N GLY A 196 -17.03 5.33 3.06
CA GLY A 196 -17.09 5.13 4.50
C GLY A 196 -16.76 6.41 5.24
N ASN A 197 -15.53 6.84 5.15
CA ASN A 197 -15.02 8.02 5.85
C ASN A 197 -15.23 9.34 5.10
N ARG A 198 -15.66 9.32 3.82
CA ARG A 198 -15.92 10.51 2.98
C ARG A 198 -14.70 11.41 2.79
N ASN A 199 -13.52 10.80 2.64
CA ASN A 199 -12.22 11.48 2.55
C ASN A 199 -11.92 12.39 3.77
N ASP A 200 -12.50 12.11 4.93
CA ASP A 200 -12.24 12.82 6.18
C ASP A 200 -10.91 12.32 6.76
N GLN A 201 -9.85 13.12 6.63
CA GLN A 201 -8.50 12.77 7.06
C GLN A 201 -8.35 12.62 8.58
N SER A 202 -9.31 13.11 9.37
CA SER A 202 -9.34 12.91 10.82
C SER A 202 -9.78 11.51 11.23
N LYS A 203 -10.35 10.74 10.28
CA LYS A 203 -10.81 9.38 10.48
C LYS A 203 -9.79 8.37 9.99
N GLN A 204 -9.80 7.21 10.60
CA GLN A 204 -8.89 6.12 10.27
C GLN A 204 -9.58 5.06 9.41
N VAL A 205 -8.73 4.38 8.62
CA VAL A 205 -9.06 3.11 7.97
C VAL A 205 -8.11 2.05 8.53
N ILE A 206 -8.68 0.93 8.93
CA ILE A 206 -7.94 -0.23 9.41
C ILE A 206 -7.98 -1.30 8.33
N PHE A 207 -6.84 -1.85 8.05
CA PHE A 207 -6.64 -2.94 7.13
C PHE A 207 -6.00 -4.11 7.87
N GLY A 208 -6.61 -5.28 7.83
CA GLY A 208 -6.07 -6.49 8.43
C GLY A 208 -5.94 -7.63 7.42
N CYS A 209 -4.89 -8.41 7.57
CA CYS A 209 -4.65 -9.60 6.77
C CYS A 209 -4.18 -10.75 7.65
N ARG A 210 -4.65 -11.96 7.35
CA ARG A 210 -4.18 -13.19 7.96
C ARG A 210 -4.05 -14.28 6.90
N ILE A 211 -2.89 -14.90 6.85
CA ILE A 211 -2.63 -16.01 5.95
C ILE A 211 -2.65 -17.30 6.76
N LEU A 212 -3.46 -18.23 6.32
CA LEU A 212 -3.64 -19.54 6.91
C LEU A 212 -3.37 -20.63 5.86
N PRO A 213 -3.04 -21.86 6.26
CA PRO A 213 -3.01 -22.96 5.33
C PRO A 213 -4.32 -23.04 4.52
N GLY A 214 -4.22 -22.98 3.19
CA GLY A 214 -5.36 -23.06 2.28
C GLY A 214 -6.25 -21.83 2.14
N LYS A 215 -6.00 -20.71 2.83
CA LYS A 215 -6.81 -19.48 2.67
C LYS A 215 -6.10 -18.22 3.13
N VAL A 216 -6.52 -17.10 2.53
CA VAL A 216 -6.21 -15.73 2.96
C VAL A 216 -7.50 -15.10 3.49
N ILE A 217 -7.41 -14.44 4.64
CA ILE A 217 -8.50 -13.67 5.22
C ILE A 217 -8.03 -12.24 5.29
N VAL A 218 -8.82 -11.33 4.76
CA VAL A 218 -8.57 -9.89 4.84
C VAL A 218 -9.78 -9.17 5.40
N TYR A 219 -9.56 -8.06 6.11
CA TYR A 219 -10.65 -7.19 6.49
C TYR A 219 -10.27 -5.73 6.32
N ILE A 220 -11.28 -4.90 6.09
CA ILE A 220 -11.17 -3.45 6.11
C ILE A 220 -12.27 -2.90 7.00
N GLU A 221 -11.91 -1.91 7.80
CA GLU A 221 -12.83 -1.20 8.69
C GLU A 221 -12.62 0.30 8.56
N ASP A 222 -13.70 1.06 8.48
CA ASP A 222 -13.74 2.51 8.47
C ASP A 222 -14.53 3.07 9.66
N GLU A 223 -14.36 4.36 9.96
CA GLU A 223 -15.08 5.07 11.02
C GLU A 223 -16.33 5.78 10.49
N GLY A 224 -16.80 5.40 9.31
CA GLY A 224 -18.02 5.93 8.73
C GLY A 224 -19.30 5.42 9.41
N GLN A 225 -20.44 5.89 8.90
CA GLN A 225 -21.75 5.47 9.41
C GLN A 225 -22.10 4.04 8.99
N GLY A 226 -21.35 3.47 8.03
CA GLY A 226 -21.63 2.19 7.42
C GLY A 226 -22.78 2.25 6.41
N PHE A 227 -23.18 1.09 5.90
CA PHE A 227 -24.26 0.96 4.94
C PHE A 227 -24.91 -0.43 5.06
N ASN A 228 -26.10 -0.58 4.48
CA ASN A 228 -26.72 -1.89 4.38
C ASN A 228 -26.28 -2.60 3.09
N PRO A 229 -25.43 -3.63 3.17
CA PRO A 229 -24.89 -4.31 1.98
C PRO A 229 -25.96 -5.07 1.17
N VAL A 230 -27.12 -5.39 1.77
CA VAL A 230 -28.24 -6.06 1.08
C VAL A 230 -28.99 -5.08 0.17
N GLN A 231 -28.94 -3.77 0.47
CA GLN A 231 -29.61 -2.75 -0.32
C GLN A 231 -28.75 -2.20 -1.47
N VAL A 232 -27.51 -2.68 -1.63
CA VAL A 232 -26.67 -2.27 -2.76
C VAL A 232 -27.14 -2.99 -4.03
N PRO A 233 -27.65 -2.25 -5.03
CA PRO A 233 -28.11 -2.86 -6.28
C PRO A 233 -26.98 -3.63 -6.95
N ASP A 234 -27.31 -4.76 -7.56
CA ASP A 234 -26.36 -5.47 -8.40
C ASP A 234 -26.29 -4.79 -9.78
N PRO A 235 -25.16 -4.14 -10.11
CA PRO A 235 -25.02 -3.43 -11.39
C PRO A 235 -25.02 -4.36 -12.61
N SER A 236 -24.88 -5.67 -12.42
CA SER A 236 -24.92 -6.65 -13.51
C SER A 236 -26.34 -6.96 -13.98
N VAL A 237 -27.36 -6.67 -13.17
CA VAL A 237 -28.77 -6.89 -13.50
C VAL A 237 -29.26 -5.85 -14.52
N ASP A 238 -28.93 -4.59 -14.33
CA ASP A 238 -29.21 -3.49 -15.25
C ASP A 238 -28.08 -2.45 -15.23
N PRO A 239 -27.04 -2.63 -16.05
CA PRO A 239 -25.89 -1.72 -16.09
C PRO A 239 -26.25 -0.31 -16.52
N ILE A 240 -27.24 -0.12 -17.39
CA ILE A 240 -27.63 1.19 -17.93
C ILE A 240 -28.36 1.97 -16.87
N ALA A 241 -29.40 1.40 -16.27
CA ALA A 241 -30.14 2.01 -15.17
C ALA A 241 -29.24 2.34 -13.99
N HIS A 242 -28.25 1.50 -13.71
CA HIS A 242 -27.24 1.76 -12.65
C HIS A 242 -26.41 3.03 -12.95
N ILE A 243 -25.94 3.19 -14.18
CA ILE A 243 -25.16 4.36 -14.64
C ILE A 243 -26.02 5.62 -14.58
N GLU A 244 -27.27 5.54 -15.06
CA GLU A 244 -28.21 6.68 -15.07
C GLU A 244 -28.58 7.13 -13.65
N HIS A 245 -28.88 6.18 -12.75
CA HIS A 245 -29.16 6.47 -11.35
C HIS A 245 -27.97 7.16 -10.66
N ARG A 246 -26.76 6.71 -10.93
CA ARG A 246 -25.55 7.34 -10.36
C ARG A 246 -25.30 8.72 -10.92
N LYS A 247 -25.51 8.94 -12.23
CA LYS A 247 -25.44 10.28 -12.86
C LYS A 247 -26.46 11.24 -12.23
N ALA A 248 -27.70 10.81 -12.10
CA ALA A 248 -28.78 11.59 -11.49
C ALA A 248 -28.47 11.95 -10.02
N ALA A 249 -27.78 11.06 -9.30
CA ALA A 249 -27.34 11.28 -7.92
C ALA A 249 -26.02 12.08 -7.80
N GLY A 250 -25.47 12.62 -8.89
CA GLY A 250 -24.19 13.34 -8.91
C GLY A 250 -22.98 12.48 -8.51
N LYS A 251 -23.08 11.16 -8.63
CA LYS A 251 -22.05 10.20 -8.21
C LYS A 251 -21.12 9.88 -9.38
N ARG A 252 -19.83 9.67 -9.09
CA ARG A 252 -18.84 9.21 -10.08
C ARG A 252 -19.34 7.97 -10.82
N LEU A 253 -18.99 7.88 -12.11
CA LEU A 253 -19.14 6.65 -12.89
C LEU A 253 -18.33 5.54 -12.22
N GLY A 254 -19.01 4.51 -11.70
CA GLY A 254 -18.44 3.40 -10.93
C GLY A 254 -19.57 2.67 -10.20
N GLY A 255 -19.26 2.00 -9.10
CA GLY A 255 -20.24 1.26 -8.30
C GLY A 255 -20.25 -0.24 -8.60
N TYR A 256 -19.33 -0.66 -9.47
CA TYR A 256 -19.06 -2.07 -9.74
C TYR A 256 -18.14 -2.71 -8.68
N GLY A 257 -17.55 -1.91 -7.77
CA GLY A 257 -16.55 -2.36 -6.82
C GLY A 257 -17.00 -3.52 -5.95
N ILE A 258 -18.16 -3.41 -5.31
CA ILE A 258 -18.70 -4.50 -4.46
C ILE A 258 -19.01 -5.74 -5.30
N HIS A 259 -19.54 -5.57 -6.51
CA HIS A 259 -19.79 -6.68 -7.43
C HIS A 259 -18.47 -7.34 -7.87
N LEU A 260 -17.46 -6.55 -8.21
CA LEU A 260 -16.13 -7.04 -8.53
C LEU A 260 -15.55 -7.85 -7.38
N ILE A 261 -15.58 -7.33 -6.16
CA ILE A 261 -15.08 -8.02 -4.97
C ILE A 261 -15.80 -9.35 -4.73
N ARG A 262 -17.13 -9.38 -4.92
CA ARG A 262 -17.93 -10.62 -4.82
C ARG A 262 -17.53 -11.68 -5.84
N ASN A 263 -17.00 -11.28 -7.00
CA ASN A 263 -16.50 -12.20 -8.01
C ASN A 263 -15.06 -12.65 -7.75
N LEU A 264 -14.24 -11.81 -7.13
CA LEU A 264 -12.84 -12.09 -6.83
C LEU A 264 -12.66 -12.93 -5.56
N MET A 265 -13.45 -12.66 -4.52
CA MET A 265 -13.34 -13.33 -3.22
C MET A 265 -14.38 -14.44 -3.08
N ASP A 266 -14.01 -15.52 -2.38
CA ASP A 266 -14.90 -16.67 -2.20
C ASP A 266 -15.98 -16.42 -1.11
N LYS A 267 -15.68 -15.54 -0.14
CA LYS A 267 -16.65 -15.08 0.87
C LYS A 267 -16.48 -13.59 1.15
N LEU A 268 -17.60 -12.93 1.40
CA LEU A 268 -17.66 -11.54 1.80
C LEU A 268 -18.70 -11.37 2.91
N VAL A 269 -18.27 -10.89 4.08
CA VAL A 269 -19.11 -10.75 5.27
C VAL A 269 -18.97 -9.35 5.83
N TYR A 270 -20.07 -8.65 6.01
CA TYR A 270 -20.12 -7.34 6.65
C TYR A 270 -20.57 -7.46 8.10
N ASN A 271 -20.08 -6.56 8.96
CA ASN A 271 -20.64 -6.41 10.29
C ASN A 271 -22.04 -5.78 10.21
N ALA A 272 -22.77 -5.77 11.32
CA ALA A 272 -24.15 -5.25 11.38
C ALA A 272 -24.26 -3.77 11.02
N ARG A 273 -23.20 -2.98 11.27
CA ARG A 273 -23.13 -1.56 10.91
C ARG A 273 -22.80 -1.36 9.43
N GLY A 274 -22.12 -2.30 8.79
CA GLY A 274 -21.68 -2.20 7.39
C GLY A 274 -20.43 -1.33 7.18
N ASN A 275 -19.69 -1.03 8.24
CA ASN A 275 -18.41 -0.29 8.18
C ASN A 275 -17.17 -1.17 8.35
N ARG A 276 -17.35 -2.47 8.51
CA ARG A 276 -16.30 -3.48 8.50
C ARG A 276 -16.70 -4.62 7.58
N VAL A 277 -15.80 -4.98 6.69
CA VAL A 277 -15.96 -6.11 5.77
C VAL A 277 -14.81 -7.09 5.96
N VAL A 278 -15.14 -8.37 6.00
CA VAL A 278 -14.19 -9.49 5.99
C VAL A 278 -14.35 -10.22 4.67
N ALA A 279 -13.25 -10.41 3.96
CA ALA A 279 -13.21 -11.14 2.71
C ALA A 279 -12.26 -12.34 2.83
N ILE A 280 -12.64 -13.48 2.27
CA ILE A 280 -11.89 -14.74 2.34
C ILE A 280 -11.62 -15.22 0.92
N LYS A 281 -10.36 -15.58 0.66
CA LYS A 281 -9.92 -16.27 -0.55
C LYS A 281 -9.35 -17.62 -0.20
N TYR A 282 -9.87 -18.70 -0.82
CA TYR A 282 -9.31 -20.03 -0.68
C TYR A 282 -8.21 -20.28 -1.71
N LEU A 283 -7.11 -20.93 -1.26
CA LEU A 283 -5.89 -21.12 -2.06
C LEU A 283 -5.79 -22.51 -2.72
N SER A 284 -6.72 -23.42 -2.45
CA SER A 284 -6.73 -24.79 -2.98
C SER A 284 -8.16 -25.22 -3.35
N ASP A 285 -8.28 -26.41 -3.98
CA ASP A 285 -9.56 -27.03 -4.39
C ASP A 285 -10.59 -27.27 -3.26
N GLU A 286 -10.28 -26.92 -2.02
CA GLU A 286 -11.27 -26.74 -0.94
C GLU A 286 -12.38 -25.74 -1.30
N ARG A 287 -12.23 -25.01 -2.41
CA ARG A 287 -13.30 -24.26 -3.09
C ARG A 287 -14.59 -25.05 -3.23
N ALA A 288 -14.50 -26.34 -3.52
CA ALA A 288 -15.69 -27.18 -3.77
C ALA A 288 -16.47 -27.52 -2.49
N ALA A 289 -15.82 -27.62 -1.33
CA ALA A 289 -16.45 -28.01 -0.08
C ALA A 289 -17.04 -26.84 0.71
N ALA A 290 -16.45 -25.63 0.58
CA ALA A 290 -16.88 -24.44 1.33
C ALA A 290 -17.95 -23.60 0.60
N SER A 291 -18.18 -23.81 -0.71
CA SER A 291 -19.09 -23.03 -1.57
C SER A 291 -20.59 -23.35 -1.38
N GLY A 292 -20.97 -24.04 -0.31
CA GLY A 292 -22.37 -24.43 -0.05
C GLY A 292 -23.40 -23.28 0.06
N VAL A 293 -22.98 -22.01 -0.02
CA VAL A 293 -23.88 -20.86 0.17
C VAL A 293 -24.07 -19.99 -1.09
N TYR A 294 -23.18 -20.07 -2.10
CA TYR A 294 -23.36 -19.30 -3.34
C TYR A 294 -22.92 -20.12 -4.58
N ARG A 295 -23.69 -21.16 -4.89
CA ARG A 295 -23.62 -21.73 -6.25
C ARG A 295 -24.29 -20.76 -7.22
N LYS A 296 -23.53 -20.19 -8.19
CA LYS A 296 -24.15 -19.71 -9.44
C LYS A 296 -24.98 -20.85 -10.00
N LYS A 297 -26.29 -20.63 -10.19
CA LYS A 297 -27.06 -21.49 -11.08
C LYS A 297 -26.36 -21.48 -12.45
N PRO A 298 -26.13 -22.63 -13.10
CA PRO A 298 -25.71 -22.63 -14.48
C PRO A 298 -26.78 -21.90 -15.30
N ALA A 299 -26.33 -21.05 -16.22
CA ALA A 299 -27.20 -20.51 -17.24
C ALA A 299 -27.70 -21.67 -18.08
N GLU A 300 -29.01 -21.91 -18.05
CA GLU A 300 -29.74 -22.65 -19.09
C GLU A 300 -29.96 -21.73 -20.28
#